data_d52e8daf09e74e651acc3e94b5626d99
#
_entry.id   d52e8daf09e74e651acc3e94b5626d99
#
_cell.length_a   1.000
_cell.length_b   1.000
_cell.length_c   1.000
_cell.angle_alpha   90.00
_cell.angle_beta   90.00
_cell.angle_gamma   90.00
#
_symmetry.space_group_name_H-M   'P 1'
#
loop_
_entity.id
_entity.type
_entity.pdbx_description
1 polymer ?
#
loop_
_entity_poly.entity_id
_entity_poly.type
_entity_poly.pdbx_seq_one_letter_code
_entity_poly.pdbx_strand_id
1 'polypeptide(L)'
;PLVNSITVTDDLKEAFENTSAAFLVVAALIVPGSDVTIENVLMNPTRTGLIETLLEMGGSIEILDRRLSGGEDVATLRVRHSELKGVSVPAARAPSMIDEYPVLSVAAAFAEGTTRMEGLDELRVKESDRLSAVAAGLAANGVEHREGEDWLTVTGRPDGKGLGGGTVATHLDHRIAMSFLVMGLAAREPVT
;
A
#
# COMPACT_ATOMS: atom_id res chain seq x y z
N PRO A 1 3.40 -15.32 -18.24
CA PRO A 1 3.38 -16.10 -17.02
C PRO A 1 3.63 -15.13 -15.87
N LEU A 2 2.59 -14.91 -15.08
CA LEU A 2 2.70 -14.13 -13.85
C LEU A 2 3.65 -14.87 -12.90
N VAL A 3 4.54 -14.13 -12.24
CA VAL A 3 5.44 -14.72 -11.23
C VAL A 3 4.56 -15.15 -10.06
N ASN A 4 4.40 -16.45 -9.87
CA ASN A 4 3.50 -17.01 -8.85
C ASN A 4 4.13 -17.06 -7.45
N SER A 5 5.41 -16.74 -7.32
CA SER A 5 6.08 -16.64 -6.02
C SER A 5 7.24 -15.64 -6.09
N ILE A 6 7.40 -14.89 -5.02
CA ILE A 6 8.57 -14.03 -4.79
C ILE A 6 9.25 -14.59 -3.54
N THR A 7 10.46 -15.10 -3.71
CA THR A 7 11.31 -15.54 -2.60
C THR A 7 12.38 -14.48 -2.36
N VAL A 8 12.42 -13.96 -1.15
CA VAL A 8 13.47 -13.03 -0.73
C VAL A 8 14.66 -13.85 -0.24
N THR A 9 15.81 -13.68 -0.89
CA THR A 9 17.04 -14.38 -0.53
C THR A 9 17.63 -13.84 0.78
N ASP A 10 18.52 -14.61 1.41
CA ASP A 10 19.13 -14.24 2.69
C ASP A 10 19.85 -12.88 2.67
N ASP A 11 20.44 -12.50 1.55
CA ASP A 11 21.11 -11.22 1.35
C ASP A 11 20.15 -10.01 1.33
N LEU A 12 18.86 -10.25 1.11
CA LEU A 12 17.81 -9.25 1.12
C LEU A 12 16.98 -9.26 2.40
N LYS A 13 17.22 -10.19 3.33
CA LYS A 13 16.45 -10.34 4.57
C LYS A 13 16.50 -9.10 5.46
N GLU A 14 17.63 -8.40 5.50
CA GLU A 14 17.76 -7.14 6.25
C GLU A 14 17.02 -5.96 5.57
N ALA A 15 16.77 -6.05 4.25
CA ALA A 15 16.12 -4.99 3.48
C ALA A 15 14.59 -5.11 3.43
N PHE A 16 14.03 -6.27 3.77
CA PHE A 16 12.57 -6.49 3.77
C PHE A 16 11.96 -6.22 5.14
N GLU A 17 12.09 -4.98 5.59
CA GLU A 17 11.20 -4.45 6.64
C GLU A 17 9.75 -4.49 6.16
N ASN A 18 8.80 -4.44 7.09
CA ASN A 18 7.35 -4.42 6.81
C ASN A 18 6.97 -3.48 5.66
N THR A 19 7.68 -2.38 5.55
CA THR A 19 7.49 -1.37 4.51
C THR A 19 7.69 -1.89 3.09
N SER A 20 8.71 -2.73 2.85
CA SER A 20 8.97 -3.26 1.50
C SER A 20 7.94 -4.33 1.14
N ALA A 21 7.52 -5.16 2.08
CA ALA A 21 6.45 -6.14 1.90
C ALA A 21 5.11 -5.46 1.57
N ALA A 22 4.84 -4.28 2.15
CA ALA A 22 3.62 -3.51 1.93
C ALA A 22 3.33 -3.25 0.43
N PHE A 23 4.35 -2.89 -0.33
CA PHE A 23 4.20 -2.62 -1.77
C PHE A 23 3.83 -3.88 -2.55
N LEU A 24 4.43 -5.02 -2.21
CA LEU A 24 4.12 -6.32 -2.84
C LEU A 24 2.73 -6.81 -2.46
N VAL A 25 2.33 -6.62 -1.19
CA VAL A 25 0.98 -6.95 -0.72
C VAL A 25 -0.06 -6.15 -1.49
N VAL A 26 0.10 -4.82 -1.56
CA VAL A 26 -0.84 -3.97 -2.29
C VAL A 26 -0.84 -4.31 -3.78
N ALA A 27 0.31 -4.50 -4.41
CA ALA A 27 0.39 -4.90 -5.82
C ALA A 27 -0.39 -6.20 -6.08
N ALA A 28 -0.21 -7.22 -5.22
CA ALA A 28 -0.93 -8.49 -5.35
C ALA A 28 -2.45 -8.33 -5.18
N LEU A 29 -2.90 -7.43 -4.29
CA LEU A 29 -4.33 -7.19 -4.08
C LEU A 29 -5.00 -6.49 -5.27
N ILE A 30 -4.32 -5.51 -5.91
CA ILE A 30 -4.94 -4.67 -6.95
C ILE A 30 -4.74 -5.19 -8.37
N VAL A 31 -3.73 -6.04 -8.63
CA VAL A 31 -3.47 -6.57 -9.97
C VAL A 31 -4.31 -7.83 -10.22
N PRO A 32 -5.22 -7.83 -11.20
CA PRO A 32 -6.08 -8.97 -11.49
C PRO A 32 -5.32 -10.26 -11.78
N GLY A 33 -5.75 -11.35 -11.16
CA GLY A 33 -5.16 -12.69 -11.34
C GLY A 33 -3.89 -12.94 -10.53
N SER A 34 -3.48 -12.01 -9.66
CA SER A 34 -2.34 -12.21 -8.77
C SER A 34 -2.63 -13.27 -7.70
N ASP A 35 -1.64 -14.12 -7.43
CA ASP A 35 -1.54 -15.05 -6.30
C ASP A 35 -0.06 -15.12 -5.91
N VAL A 36 0.33 -14.40 -4.88
CA VAL A 36 1.73 -14.16 -4.52
C VAL A 36 1.97 -14.64 -3.09
N THR A 37 3.06 -15.39 -2.89
CA THR A 37 3.55 -15.77 -1.56
C THR A 37 4.76 -14.91 -1.22
N ILE A 38 4.71 -14.24 -0.06
CA ILE A 38 5.76 -13.36 0.46
C ILE A 38 6.27 -13.98 1.75
N GLU A 39 7.51 -14.41 1.75
CA GLU A 39 8.14 -15.06 2.91
C GLU A 39 8.85 -14.04 3.81
N ASN A 40 8.98 -14.39 5.09
CA ASN A 40 9.74 -13.62 6.08
C ASN A 40 9.25 -12.18 6.29
N VAL A 41 7.94 -11.97 6.20
CA VAL A 41 7.33 -10.68 6.54
C VAL A 41 7.34 -10.49 8.05
N LEU A 42 7.90 -9.39 8.52
CA LEU A 42 7.85 -9.01 9.94
C LEU A 42 6.40 -8.78 10.39
N MET A 43 6.02 -9.39 11.51
CA MET A 43 4.67 -9.32 12.08
C MET A 43 4.66 -8.59 13.43
N ASN A 44 5.50 -7.57 13.56
CA ASN A 44 5.52 -6.75 14.76
C ASN A 44 4.15 -6.06 14.93
N PRO A 45 3.43 -6.28 16.05
CA PRO A 45 2.09 -5.71 16.27
C PRO A 45 2.04 -4.18 16.16
N THR A 46 3.16 -3.50 16.42
CA THR A 46 3.24 -2.03 16.29
C THR A 46 3.40 -1.56 14.84
N ARG A 47 3.46 -2.50 13.87
CA ARG A 47 3.69 -2.22 12.44
C ARG A 47 2.77 -3.02 11.50
N THR A 48 1.71 -3.62 12.02
CA THR A 48 0.76 -4.42 11.22
C THR A 48 -0.50 -3.65 10.81
N GLY A 49 -0.57 -2.34 11.07
CA GLY A 49 -1.75 -1.52 10.80
C GLY A 49 -2.19 -1.55 9.34
N LEU A 50 -1.25 -1.62 8.39
CA LEU A 50 -1.59 -1.76 6.98
C LEU A 50 -2.30 -3.09 6.69
N ILE A 51 -1.77 -4.23 7.20
CA ILE A 51 -2.35 -5.56 6.97
C ILE A 51 -3.77 -5.60 7.54
N GLU A 52 -3.97 -5.07 8.76
CA GLU A 52 -5.28 -4.95 9.39
C GLU A 52 -6.24 -4.13 8.51
N THR A 53 -5.80 -2.98 8.03
CA THR A 53 -6.60 -2.11 7.16
C THR A 53 -6.96 -2.79 5.84
N LEU A 54 -6.01 -3.47 5.20
CA LEU A 54 -6.26 -4.17 3.94
C LEU A 54 -7.22 -5.35 4.12
N LEU A 55 -7.17 -6.05 5.26
CA LEU A 55 -8.16 -7.08 5.62
C LEU A 55 -9.56 -6.48 5.81
N GLU A 56 -9.69 -5.34 6.50
CA GLU A 56 -10.95 -4.61 6.62
C GLU A 56 -11.49 -4.16 5.25
N MET A 57 -10.61 -3.81 4.32
CA MET A 57 -10.97 -3.51 2.92
C MET A 57 -11.43 -4.75 2.14
N GLY A 58 -11.36 -5.95 2.72
CA GLY A 58 -11.73 -7.22 2.07
C GLY A 58 -10.58 -7.88 1.31
N GLY A 59 -9.33 -7.49 1.58
CA GLY A 59 -8.14 -8.08 0.96
C GLY A 59 -7.97 -9.55 1.34
N SER A 60 -7.68 -10.41 0.36
CA SER A 60 -7.37 -11.82 0.57
C SER A 60 -5.90 -11.99 0.96
N ILE A 61 -5.64 -11.87 2.26
CA ILE A 61 -4.31 -12.04 2.87
C ILE A 61 -4.41 -13.21 3.84
N GLU A 62 -3.65 -14.27 3.59
CA GLU A 62 -3.59 -15.49 4.39
C GLU A 62 -2.22 -15.62 5.05
N ILE A 63 -2.19 -15.81 6.36
CA ILE A 63 -0.97 -16.05 7.11
C ILE A 63 -0.74 -17.56 7.14
N LEU A 64 0.26 -18.05 6.36
CA LEU A 64 0.51 -19.47 6.19
C LEU A 64 1.42 -20.06 7.28
N ASP A 65 2.45 -19.32 7.66
CA ASP A 65 3.47 -19.74 8.59
C ASP A 65 3.90 -18.56 9.45
N ARG A 66 3.81 -18.71 10.76
CA ARG A 66 4.22 -17.70 11.72
C ARG A 66 5.23 -18.29 12.68
N ARG A 67 6.39 -17.66 12.80
CA ARG A 67 7.51 -18.20 13.59
C ARG A 67 8.38 -17.08 14.15
N LEU A 68 9.19 -17.43 15.14
CA LEU A 68 10.27 -16.54 15.61
C LEU A 68 11.52 -16.78 14.75
N SER A 69 12.10 -15.70 14.23
CA SER A 69 13.37 -15.72 13.50
C SER A 69 14.24 -14.57 13.96
N GLY A 70 15.43 -14.84 14.50
CA GLY A 70 16.32 -13.81 15.03
C GLY A 70 15.77 -13.04 16.23
N GLY A 71 14.73 -13.55 16.91
CA GLY A 71 14.02 -12.84 17.99
C GLY A 71 12.84 -12.01 17.53
N GLU A 72 12.60 -11.93 16.23
CA GLU A 72 11.48 -11.23 15.62
C GLU A 72 10.36 -12.20 15.19
N ASP A 73 9.12 -11.75 15.32
CA ASP A 73 7.95 -12.48 14.84
C ASP A 73 7.83 -12.27 13.33
N VAL A 74 7.93 -13.34 12.55
CA VAL A 74 7.84 -13.32 11.10
C VAL A 74 6.78 -14.28 10.59
N ALA A 75 6.20 -13.97 9.44
CA ALA A 75 5.23 -14.83 8.79
C ALA A 75 5.48 -14.95 7.28
N THR A 76 4.92 -16.00 6.72
CA THR A 76 4.72 -16.14 5.28
C THR A 76 3.30 -15.72 4.95
N LEU A 77 3.13 -14.76 4.06
CA LEU A 77 1.83 -14.28 3.62
C LEU A 77 1.53 -14.79 2.21
N ARG A 78 0.32 -15.31 1.99
CA ARG A 78 -0.23 -15.52 0.66
C ARG A 78 -1.26 -14.44 0.38
N VAL A 79 -1.05 -13.69 -0.69
CA VAL A 79 -1.89 -12.55 -1.07
C VAL A 79 -2.46 -12.77 -2.46
N ARG A 80 -3.77 -12.63 -2.60
CA ARG A 80 -4.47 -12.80 -3.87
C ARG A 80 -5.25 -11.55 -4.23
N HIS A 81 -5.38 -11.31 -5.54
CA HIS A 81 -6.23 -10.24 -6.05
C HIS A 81 -7.61 -10.24 -5.38
N SER A 82 -8.09 -9.06 -5.02
CA SER A 82 -9.32 -8.88 -4.27
C SER A 82 -10.09 -7.65 -4.73
N GLU A 83 -11.40 -7.72 -4.69
CA GLU A 83 -12.29 -6.58 -4.85
C GLU A 83 -12.31 -5.78 -3.53
N LEU A 84 -11.42 -4.80 -3.45
CA LEU A 84 -11.29 -3.98 -2.26
C LEU A 84 -12.47 -3.02 -2.10
N LYS A 85 -12.81 -2.68 -0.85
CA LYS A 85 -13.84 -1.70 -0.49
C LYS A 85 -13.26 -0.58 0.35
N GLY A 86 -13.79 0.63 0.17
CA GLY A 86 -13.40 1.78 0.97
C GLY A 86 -13.74 1.59 2.44
N VAL A 87 -12.87 2.09 3.31
CA VAL A 87 -12.98 1.99 4.77
C VAL A 87 -12.64 3.32 5.44
N SER A 88 -12.99 3.45 6.71
CA SER A 88 -12.51 4.55 7.56
C SER A 88 -11.36 4.07 8.43
N VAL A 89 -10.18 4.65 8.24
CA VAL A 89 -8.97 4.36 9.01
C VAL A 89 -8.84 5.39 10.12
N PRO A 90 -9.00 4.99 11.40
CA PRO A 90 -8.98 5.93 12.49
C PRO A 90 -7.57 6.47 12.78
N ALA A 91 -7.47 7.70 13.28
CA ALA A 91 -6.19 8.32 13.63
C ALA A 91 -5.35 7.49 14.61
N ALA A 92 -5.99 6.74 15.52
CA ALA A 92 -5.29 5.86 16.46
C ALA A 92 -4.46 4.74 15.79
N ARG A 93 -4.75 4.40 14.53
CA ARG A 93 -3.98 3.41 13.75
C ARG A 93 -2.73 4.02 13.11
N ALA A 94 -2.67 5.33 12.92
CA ALA A 94 -1.58 6.00 12.21
C ALA A 94 -0.18 5.61 12.71
N PRO A 95 0.12 5.53 14.02
CA PRO A 95 1.45 5.18 14.48
C PRO A 95 1.95 3.79 14.03
N SER A 96 1.03 2.86 13.76
CA SER A 96 1.35 1.47 13.36
C SER A 96 1.54 1.29 11.85
N MET A 97 1.32 2.33 11.04
CA MET A 97 1.40 2.27 9.58
C MET A 97 1.66 3.63 8.91
N ILE A 98 2.25 4.58 9.62
CA ILE A 98 2.40 5.95 9.10
C ILE A 98 3.16 5.99 7.76
N ASP A 99 4.15 5.14 7.60
CA ASP A 99 4.98 5.08 6.41
C ASP A 99 4.32 4.32 5.23
N GLU A 100 3.23 3.61 5.49
CA GLU A 100 2.50 2.82 4.50
C GLU A 100 1.26 3.54 3.93
N TYR A 101 0.89 4.72 4.45
CA TYR A 101 -0.24 5.50 3.90
C TYR A 101 -0.09 5.85 2.42
N PRO A 102 1.11 6.13 1.87
CA PRO A 102 1.25 6.35 0.43
C PRO A 102 0.76 5.16 -0.40
N VAL A 103 1.18 3.95 -0.06
CA VAL A 103 0.76 2.74 -0.80
C VAL A 103 -0.68 2.32 -0.46
N LEU A 104 -1.18 2.58 0.75
CA LEU A 104 -2.60 2.40 1.08
C LEU A 104 -3.49 3.31 0.24
N SER A 105 -3.05 4.54 -0.03
CA SER A 105 -3.78 5.48 -0.89
C SER A 105 -3.90 4.95 -2.32
N VAL A 106 -2.89 4.22 -2.80
CA VAL A 106 -2.95 3.51 -4.08
C VAL A 106 -3.94 2.35 -4.02
N ALA A 107 -3.93 1.52 -2.97
CA ALA A 107 -4.94 0.48 -2.79
C ALA A 107 -6.36 1.06 -2.79
N ALA A 108 -6.56 2.18 -2.10
CA ALA A 108 -7.83 2.90 -2.05
C ALA A 108 -8.29 3.43 -3.43
N ALA A 109 -7.34 3.78 -4.32
CA ALA A 109 -7.67 4.22 -5.69
C ALA A 109 -8.34 3.11 -6.53
N PHE A 110 -8.11 1.84 -6.19
CA PHE A 110 -8.73 0.67 -6.84
C PHE A 110 -9.84 0.01 -6.00
N ALA A 111 -10.23 0.61 -4.87
CA ALA A 111 -11.31 0.10 -4.04
C ALA A 111 -12.68 0.62 -4.50
N GLU A 112 -13.75 -0.12 -4.22
CA GLU A 112 -15.12 0.35 -4.38
C GLU A 112 -15.48 1.34 -3.24
N GLY A 113 -15.92 2.54 -3.60
CA GLY A 113 -16.32 3.57 -2.63
C GLY A 113 -15.16 4.45 -2.16
N THR A 114 -15.29 5.03 -0.97
CA THR A 114 -14.35 6.01 -0.46
C THR A 114 -13.62 5.48 0.78
N THR A 115 -12.29 5.59 0.77
CA THR A 115 -11.44 5.36 1.93
C THR A 115 -11.12 6.71 2.58
N ARG A 116 -11.33 6.81 3.89
CA ARG A 116 -10.95 7.97 4.69
C ARG A 116 -9.83 7.59 5.66
N MET A 117 -8.76 8.34 5.65
CA MET A 117 -7.57 8.15 6.48
C MET A 117 -7.39 9.38 7.37
N GLU A 118 -7.19 9.19 8.66
CA GLU A 118 -7.06 10.25 9.66
C GLU A 118 -5.75 10.14 10.45
N GLY A 119 -5.31 11.25 11.09
CA GLY A 119 -4.09 11.30 11.89
C GLY A 119 -2.81 11.31 11.07
N LEU A 120 -2.81 11.99 9.91
CA LEU A 120 -1.73 11.99 8.93
C LEU A 120 -0.76 13.19 9.07
N ASP A 121 -0.84 13.96 10.12
CA ASP A 121 -0.01 15.15 10.36
C ASP A 121 1.49 14.83 10.31
N GLU A 122 1.91 13.66 10.82
CA GLU A 122 3.32 13.23 10.77
C GLU A 122 3.84 13.04 9.33
N LEU A 123 2.98 12.73 8.35
CA LEU A 123 3.38 12.61 6.95
C LEU A 123 3.93 13.92 6.35
N ARG A 124 3.55 15.06 6.92
CA ARG A 124 3.96 16.37 6.42
C ARG A 124 5.40 16.74 6.78
N VAL A 125 5.98 16.04 7.76
CA VAL A 125 7.32 16.32 8.32
C VAL A 125 8.31 15.15 8.10
N LYS A 126 8.03 14.26 7.15
CA LYS A 126 8.92 13.16 6.73
C LYS A 126 10.00 13.69 5.76
N GLU A 127 10.57 12.82 4.92
CA GLU A 127 11.57 13.17 3.90
C GLU A 127 11.05 14.23 2.91
N SER A 128 9.73 14.27 2.73
CA SER A 128 8.97 15.27 1.99
C SER A 128 7.66 15.55 2.74
N ASP A 129 6.86 16.55 2.33
CA ASP A 129 5.44 16.58 2.68
C ASP A 129 4.75 15.45 1.90
N ARG A 130 4.80 14.23 2.48
CA ARG A 130 4.26 13.02 1.85
C ARG A 130 2.77 13.11 1.61
N LEU A 131 2.01 13.77 2.48
CA LEU A 131 0.57 13.90 2.32
C LEU A 131 0.25 14.69 1.05
N SER A 132 0.87 15.86 0.89
CA SER A 132 0.70 16.65 -0.35
C SER A 132 1.29 15.98 -1.59
N ALA A 133 2.41 15.24 -1.46
CA ALA A 133 2.99 14.49 -2.57
C ALA A 133 2.07 13.36 -3.05
N VAL A 134 1.46 12.62 -2.13
CA VAL A 134 0.44 11.59 -2.45
C VAL A 134 -0.76 12.23 -3.12
N ALA A 135 -1.33 13.29 -2.56
CA ALA A 135 -2.48 13.99 -3.14
C ALA A 135 -2.19 14.48 -4.56
N ALA A 136 -1.02 15.10 -4.79
CA ALA A 136 -0.60 15.55 -6.11
C ALA A 136 -0.44 14.37 -7.10
N GLY A 137 0.16 13.26 -6.65
CA GLY A 137 0.31 12.06 -7.47
C GLY A 137 -1.03 11.42 -7.84
N LEU A 138 -1.98 11.35 -6.89
CA LEU A 138 -3.36 10.88 -7.12
C LEU A 138 -4.07 11.79 -8.14
N ALA A 139 -3.96 13.12 -7.98
CA ALA A 139 -4.54 14.09 -8.91
C ALA A 139 -4.00 13.92 -10.34
N ALA A 140 -2.67 13.81 -10.47
CA ALA A 140 -2.02 13.63 -11.76
C ALA A 140 -2.49 12.37 -12.49
N ASN A 141 -2.89 11.33 -11.73
CA ASN A 141 -3.33 10.04 -12.25
C ASN A 141 -4.87 9.85 -12.22
N GLY A 142 -5.63 10.94 -12.16
CA GLY A 142 -7.08 10.94 -12.32
C GLY A 142 -7.88 10.35 -11.16
N VAL A 143 -7.27 10.21 -9.98
CA VAL A 143 -7.94 9.70 -8.79
C VAL A 143 -8.67 10.83 -8.06
N GLU A 144 -9.96 10.63 -7.80
CA GLU A 144 -10.75 11.56 -6.99
C GLU A 144 -10.32 11.47 -5.53
N HIS A 145 -9.90 12.59 -4.97
CA HIS A 145 -9.45 12.66 -3.59
C HIS A 145 -9.72 14.04 -2.98
N ARG A 146 -9.61 14.13 -1.67
CA ARG A 146 -9.58 15.39 -0.91
C ARG A 146 -8.58 15.25 0.22
N GLU A 147 -7.75 16.26 0.43
CA GLU A 147 -6.84 16.33 1.57
C GLU A 147 -7.22 17.45 2.54
N GLY A 148 -6.89 17.26 3.82
CA GLY A 148 -6.93 18.29 4.85
C GLY A 148 -5.57 18.41 5.53
N GLU A 149 -5.56 19.00 6.70
CA GLU A 149 -4.32 19.19 7.45
C GLU A 149 -3.71 17.85 7.87
N ASP A 150 -4.54 16.93 8.38
CA ASP A 150 -4.16 15.63 8.94
C ASP A 150 -5.00 14.45 8.43
N TRP A 151 -5.66 14.60 7.28
CA TRP A 151 -6.50 13.55 6.71
C TRP A 151 -6.46 13.54 5.18
N LEU A 152 -6.79 12.37 4.62
CA LEU A 152 -6.95 12.16 3.19
C LEU A 152 -8.19 11.29 2.94
N THR A 153 -8.99 11.66 1.94
CA THR A 153 -10.01 10.78 1.37
C THR A 153 -9.67 10.43 -0.05
N VAL A 154 -9.86 9.16 -0.42
CA VAL A 154 -9.66 8.66 -1.78
C VAL A 154 -10.92 7.93 -2.21
N THR A 155 -11.52 8.35 -3.33
CA THR A 155 -12.66 7.66 -3.96
C THR A 155 -12.14 6.79 -5.09
N GLY A 156 -12.25 5.48 -4.92
CA GLY A 156 -11.63 4.53 -5.81
C GLY A 156 -12.48 4.15 -7.02
N ARG A 157 -11.84 3.49 -7.98
CA ARG A 157 -12.44 2.93 -9.21
C ARG A 157 -11.89 1.52 -9.42
N PRO A 158 -12.64 0.47 -9.02
CA PRO A 158 -12.17 -0.91 -9.05
C PRO A 158 -11.74 -1.40 -10.42
N ASP A 159 -12.34 -0.87 -11.50
CA ASP A 159 -12.00 -1.22 -12.88
C ASP A 159 -10.74 -0.48 -13.41
N GLY A 160 -10.14 0.39 -12.61
CA GLY A 160 -8.99 1.22 -12.97
C GLY A 160 -9.23 2.19 -14.13
N LYS A 161 -10.49 2.38 -14.53
CA LYS A 161 -10.84 3.16 -15.72
C LYS A 161 -10.59 4.64 -15.52
N GLY A 162 -9.78 5.22 -16.39
CA GLY A 162 -9.37 6.62 -16.28
C GLY A 162 -8.32 6.88 -15.20
N LEU A 163 -7.69 5.82 -14.68
CA LEU A 163 -6.53 5.94 -13.80
C LEU A 163 -5.23 5.75 -14.57
N GLY A 164 -4.23 6.55 -14.20
CA GLY A 164 -2.92 6.60 -14.86
C GLY A 164 -2.77 7.78 -15.81
N GLY A 165 -1.70 7.78 -16.61
CA GLY A 165 -1.38 8.82 -17.60
C GLY A 165 -0.63 10.03 -17.03
N GLY A 166 -0.39 10.07 -15.73
CA GLY A 166 0.25 11.17 -15.04
C GLY A 166 1.72 10.94 -14.73
N THR A 167 2.44 12.04 -14.56
CA THR A 167 3.81 12.07 -14.04
C THR A 167 3.78 12.45 -12.57
N VAL A 168 4.46 11.67 -11.73
CA VAL A 168 4.52 11.86 -10.28
C VAL A 168 5.84 12.48 -9.87
N ALA A 169 5.79 13.63 -9.20
CA ALA A 169 6.94 14.23 -8.58
C ALA A 169 7.26 13.48 -7.26
N THR A 170 8.34 12.72 -7.25
CA THR A 170 8.70 11.87 -6.11
C THR A 170 9.43 12.61 -4.99
N HIS A 171 9.96 13.79 -5.24
CA HIS A 171 10.76 14.61 -4.30
C HIS A 171 11.89 13.83 -3.64
N LEU A 172 12.50 12.87 -4.35
CA LEU A 172 13.51 11.93 -3.86
C LEU A 172 13.00 11.01 -2.72
N ASP A 173 11.70 10.95 -2.52
CA ASP A 173 11.06 10.06 -1.55
C ASP A 173 10.75 8.70 -2.21
N HIS A 174 11.45 7.67 -1.76
CA HIS A 174 11.31 6.31 -2.29
C HIS A 174 9.92 5.73 -2.04
N ARG A 175 9.21 6.13 -0.97
CA ARG A 175 7.86 5.64 -0.66
C ARG A 175 6.83 6.19 -1.63
N ILE A 176 6.99 7.45 -2.04
CA ILE A 176 6.17 8.04 -3.11
C ILE A 176 6.45 7.32 -4.43
N ALA A 177 7.73 7.18 -4.80
CA ALA A 177 8.12 6.49 -6.03
C ALA A 177 7.56 5.07 -6.11
N MET A 178 7.77 4.25 -5.08
CA MET A 178 7.32 2.86 -5.05
C MET A 178 5.80 2.73 -5.04
N SER A 179 5.08 3.63 -4.33
CA SER A 179 3.61 3.61 -4.31
C SER A 179 3.02 3.81 -5.71
N PHE A 180 3.53 4.78 -6.44
CA PHE A 180 3.01 5.05 -7.79
C PHE A 180 3.53 4.09 -8.86
N LEU A 181 4.67 3.43 -8.66
CA LEU A 181 5.06 2.26 -9.45
C LEU A 181 4.05 1.11 -9.26
N VAL A 182 3.62 0.85 -8.03
CA VAL A 182 2.55 -0.13 -7.76
C VAL A 182 1.24 0.27 -8.43
N MET A 183 0.87 1.56 -8.41
CA MET A 183 -0.30 2.06 -9.14
C MET A 183 -0.22 1.74 -10.64
N GLY A 184 0.97 1.92 -11.24
CA GLY A 184 1.21 1.66 -12.67
C GLY A 184 1.00 0.19 -13.07
N LEU A 185 1.06 -0.77 -12.13
CA LEU A 185 0.80 -2.19 -12.43
C LEU A 185 -0.69 -2.48 -12.72
N ALA A 186 -1.60 -1.69 -12.18
CA ALA A 186 -3.05 -1.91 -12.29
C ALA A 186 -3.77 -0.77 -13.05
N ALA A 187 -3.13 0.38 -13.22
CA ALA A 187 -3.70 1.51 -13.97
C ALA A 187 -3.85 1.17 -15.47
N ARG A 188 -4.80 1.81 -16.14
CA ARG A 188 -5.05 1.61 -17.58
C ARG A 188 -4.04 2.34 -18.46
N GLU A 189 -3.55 3.48 -17.98
CA GLU A 189 -2.56 4.30 -18.66
C GLU A 189 -1.25 4.28 -17.85
N PRO A 190 -0.07 4.42 -18.52
CA PRO A 190 1.21 4.39 -17.82
C PRO A 190 1.32 5.49 -16.75
N VAL A 191 1.86 5.13 -15.59
CA VAL A 191 2.24 6.08 -14.52
C VAL A 191 3.75 6.32 -14.64
N THR A 192 4.18 7.59 -14.66
CA THR A 192 5.58 7.98 -14.84
C THR A 192 6.08 8.90 -13.72
#